data_408e53db57f4b843d7896a96e3127fea
#
_entry.id   408e53db57f4b843d7896a96e3127fea
#
_cell.length_a   1.000
_cell.length_b   1.000
_cell.length_c   1.000
_cell.angle_alpha   90.00
_cell.angle_beta   90.00
_cell.angle_gamma   90.00
#
_symmetry.space_group_name_H-M   'P 1'
#
loop_
_entity.id
_entity.type
_entity.pdbx_description
1 polymer ?
#
loop_
_entity_poly.entity_id
_entity_poly.type
_entity_poly.pdbx_seq_one_letter_code
_entity_poly.pdbx_strand_id
1 'polypeptide(L)'
;MKTYSLLFLILSFPLCIFAQTRAITDTGQEVMLNSDGTYTYVNKEEAAAVNIPTNSTEFSKSESASFLLKSKRVNVGFWLDPKLWSFGEPQDNPDAEYEVALKGEDLYGVIITEKIEVPLETMKNIALQNARQIAPDVHVVKQEYRMVNGQKVLYLELFGTMDGMKIAYAGYFFSNSSGTVQFITFTSQNLLEEYREHSQQLINGLVSLS
;
A
#
# COMPACT_ATOMS: atom_id res chain seq x y z
N MET A 1 -28.06 72.45 18.48
CA MET A 1 -27.42 71.14 18.68
C MET A 1 -27.38 70.44 17.32
N LYS A 2 -26.23 70.27 16.70
CA LYS A 2 -26.04 69.58 15.40
C LYS A 2 -25.57 68.17 15.68
N THR A 3 -26.43 67.17 15.40
CA THR A 3 -26.12 65.74 15.48
C THR A 3 -25.37 65.32 14.21
N TYR A 4 -24.08 64.93 14.34
CA TYR A 4 -23.30 64.36 13.28
C TYR A 4 -23.57 62.81 13.27
N SER A 5 -24.26 62.36 12.21
CA SER A 5 -24.45 60.93 11.96
C SER A 5 -23.19 60.40 11.30
N LEU A 6 -22.43 59.59 12.04
CA LEU A 6 -21.23 58.92 11.56
C LEU A 6 -21.64 57.65 10.78
N LEU A 7 -21.61 57.74 9.46
CA LEU A 7 -21.87 56.62 8.56
C LEU A 7 -20.64 55.70 8.52
N PHE A 8 -20.71 54.55 9.22
CA PHE A 8 -19.64 53.55 9.26
C PHE A 8 -19.74 52.71 7.96
N LEU A 9 -18.91 53.04 6.95
CA LEU A 9 -18.79 52.31 5.71
C LEU A 9 -17.99 51.02 5.99
N ILE A 10 -18.67 49.88 6.20
CA ILE A 10 -18.04 48.57 6.33
C ILE A 10 -17.55 48.17 4.93
N LEU A 11 -16.25 48.30 4.71
CA LEU A 11 -15.56 47.82 3.51
C LEU A 11 -15.45 46.30 3.64
N SER A 12 -16.43 45.55 3.09
CA SER A 12 -16.36 44.10 2.97
C SER A 12 -15.31 43.74 1.92
N PHE A 13 -14.10 43.45 2.37
CA PHE A 13 -13.10 42.79 1.53
C PHE A 13 -13.57 41.34 1.26
N PRO A 14 -13.73 40.93 -0.01
CA PRO A 14 -13.95 39.51 -0.32
C PRO A 14 -12.67 38.77 0.01
N LEU A 15 -12.67 38.00 1.09
CA LEU A 15 -11.66 36.99 1.33
C LEU A 15 -11.83 35.91 0.24
N CYS A 16 -11.08 36.05 -0.85
CA CYS A 16 -10.91 34.96 -1.82
C CYS A 16 -10.20 33.81 -1.10
N ILE A 17 -10.97 32.92 -0.51
CA ILE A 17 -10.46 31.60 -0.05
C ILE A 17 -10.13 30.82 -1.31
N PHE A 18 -8.86 30.81 -1.72
CA PHE A 18 -8.38 29.90 -2.73
C PHE A 18 -8.47 28.48 -2.15
N ALA A 19 -9.54 27.80 -2.45
CA ALA A 19 -9.67 26.36 -2.16
C ALA A 19 -8.67 25.64 -3.08
N GLN A 20 -7.54 25.22 -2.52
CA GLN A 20 -6.59 24.37 -3.22
C GLN A 20 -7.21 22.97 -3.34
N THR A 21 -7.42 22.51 -4.57
CA THR A 21 -7.97 21.17 -4.83
C THR A 21 -6.82 20.17 -4.95
N ARG A 22 -6.87 19.11 -4.15
CA ARG A 22 -5.96 17.97 -4.29
C ARG A 22 -6.50 17.00 -5.34
N ALA A 23 -5.59 16.41 -6.12
CA ALA A 23 -5.90 15.37 -7.07
C ALA A 23 -4.78 14.33 -7.06
N ILE A 24 -5.05 13.18 -7.68
CA ILE A 24 -4.06 12.11 -7.85
C ILE A 24 -3.83 11.97 -9.36
N THR A 25 -2.56 11.92 -9.78
CA THR A 25 -2.18 11.66 -11.17
C THR A 25 -2.51 10.22 -11.56
N ASP A 26 -2.46 9.91 -12.84
CA ASP A 26 -2.56 8.54 -13.38
C ASP A 26 -1.46 7.60 -12.86
N THR A 27 -0.34 8.17 -12.40
CA THR A 27 0.76 7.44 -11.74
C THR A 27 0.60 7.37 -10.21
N GLY A 28 -0.54 7.80 -9.63
CA GLY A 28 -0.85 7.73 -8.22
C GLY A 28 -0.16 8.78 -7.34
N GLN A 29 0.40 9.83 -7.92
CA GLN A 29 1.08 10.90 -7.18
C GLN A 29 0.08 11.98 -6.75
N GLU A 30 0.16 12.41 -5.50
CA GLU A 30 -0.69 13.50 -5.01
C GLU A 30 -0.20 14.85 -5.54
N VAL A 31 -1.12 15.62 -6.10
CA VAL A 31 -0.86 16.94 -6.67
C VAL A 31 -1.85 17.98 -6.15
N MET A 32 -1.40 19.23 -6.08
CA MET A 32 -2.25 20.39 -5.88
C MET A 32 -2.57 21.00 -7.22
N LEU A 33 -3.86 21.10 -7.55
CA LEU A 33 -4.32 21.78 -8.76
C LEU A 33 -4.28 23.29 -8.53
N ASN A 34 -3.64 24.00 -9.44
CA ASN A 34 -3.56 25.46 -9.46
C ASN A 34 -4.71 26.05 -10.29
N SER A 35 -5.11 27.27 -10.00
CA SER A 35 -6.19 27.97 -10.71
C SER A 35 -5.89 28.28 -12.18
N ASP A 36 -4.64 28.18 -12.59
CA ASP A 36 -4.17 28.40 -13.98
C ASP A 36 -4.22 27.12 -14.84
N GLY A 37 -4.74 26.01 -14.29
CA GLY A 37 -4.80 24.72 -14.97
C GLY A 37 -3.50 23.88 -14.87
N THR A 38 -2.49 24.38 -14.17
CA THR A 38 -1.28 23.63 -13.85
C THR A 38 -1.46 22.86 -12.51
N TYR A 39 -0.47 22.02 -12.19
CA TYR A 39 -0.43 21.36 -10.89
C TYR A 39 1.00 21.34 -10.33
N THR A 40 1.10 21.19 -9.01
CA THR A 40 2.36 21.02 -8.29
C THR A 40 2.28 19.74 -7.44
N TYR A 41 3.36 18.96 -7.43
CA TYR A 41 3.43 17.77 -6.58
C TYR A 41 3.46 18.17 -5.10
N VAL A 42 2.63 17.51 -4.29
CA VAL A 42 2.59 17.74 -2.83
C VAL A 42 3.92 17.30 -2.21
N ASN A 43 4.46 16.18 -2.68
CA ASN A 43 5.77 15.68 -2.25
C ASN A 43 6.73 15.63 -3.45
N LYS A 44 7.70 16.55 -3.49
CA LYS A 44 8.69 16.65 -4.57
C LYS A 44 9.66 15.47 -4.62
N GLU A 45 9.89 14.78 -3.51
CA GLU A 45 10.74 13.59 -3.46
C GLU A 45 10.05 12.37 -4.07
N GLU A 46 8.71 12.35 -4.05
CA GLU A 46 7.90 11.33 -4.74
C GLU A 46 7.75 11.64 -6.25
N ALA A 47 7.90 12.89 -6.64
CA ALA A 47 7.82 13.34 -8.05
C ALA A 47 9.02 12.86 -8.91
N ALA A 48 10.16 12.59 -8.31
CA ALA A 48 11.25 11.93 -9.01
C ALA A 48 10.78 10.51 -9.33
N ALA A 49 10.68 10.17 -10.62
CA ALA A 49 10.46 8.80 -11.06
C ALA A 49 11.61 7.94 -10.48
N VAL A 50 11.38 7.37 -9.31
CA VAL A 50 12.35 6.47 -8.69
C VAL A 50 12.38 5.25 -9.58
N ASN A 51 13.48 5.06 -10.28
CA ASN A 51 13.70 3.88 -11.10
C ASN A 51 13.67 2.65 -10.18
N ILE A 52 12.55 1.93 -10.16
CA ILE A 52 12.41 0.72 -9.36
C ILE A 52 13.21 -0.37 -10.05
N PRO A 53 14.29 -0.90 -9.43
CA PRO A 53 15.12 -1.92 -10.05
C PRO A 53 14.34 -3.22 -10.24
N THR A 54 14.71 -4.00 -11.24
CA THR A 54 14.20 -5.35 -11.44
C THR A 54 15.18 -6.36 -10.86
N ASN A 55 14.70 -7.20 -9.97
CA ASN A 55 15.44 -8.37 -9.49
C ASN A 55 15.33 -9.48 -10.53
N SER A 56 16.45 -9.98 -11.02
CA SER A 56 16.50 -11.04 -12.04
C SER A 56 16.29 -12.45 -11.49
N THR A 57 16.18 -12.61 -10.17
CA THR A 57 15.90 -13.90 -9.55
C THR A 57 14.45 -14.30 -9.81
N GLU A 58 14.23 -15.53 -10.24
CA GLU A 58 12.91 -16.14 -10.31
C GLU A 58 12.50 -16.66 -8.92
N PHE A 59 11.37 -16.18 -8.43
CA PHE A 59 10.79 -16.62 -7.17
C PHE A 59 9.64 -17.59 -7.43
N SER A 60 9.55 -18.63 -6.62
CA SER A 60 8.48 -19.61 -6.72
C SER A 60 7.94 -19.98 -5.35
N LYS A 61 6.73 -20.52 -5.32
CA LYS A 61 6.13 -21.04 -4.10
C LYS A 61 7.02 -22.12 -3.46
N SER A 62 7.02 -22.19 -2.13
CA SER A 62 7.68 -23.26 -1.39
C SER A 62 7.07 -24.63 -1.75
N GLU A 63 7.88 -25.69 -1.74
CA GLU A 63 7.41 -27.08 -1.93
C GLU A 63 6.43 -27.51 -0.82
N SER A 64 6.61 -27.00 0.41
CA SER A 64 5.71 -27.27 1.54
C SER A 64 4.35 -26.56 1.40
N ALA A 65 4.24 -25.55 0.56
CA ALA A 65 3.00 -24.79 0.32
C ALA A 65 2.02 -25.66 -0.48
N SER A 66 1.18 -26.40 0.23
CA SER A 66 0.26 -27.42 -0.31
C SER A 66 -1.21 -27.02 -0.31
N PHE A 67 -1.58 -25.91 0.35
CA PHE A 67 -2.94 -25.40 0.38
C PHE A 67 -3.06 -24.15 -0.49
N LEU A 68 -4.03 -24.13 -1.40
CA LEU A 68 -4.34 -23.00 -2.25
C LEU A 68 -5.53 -22.22 -1.70
N LEU A 69 -5.27 -21.09 -1.05
CA LEU A 69 -6.29 -20.13 -0.65
C LEU A 69 -6.65 -19.29 -1.88
N LYS A 70 -7.90 -19.37 -2.34
CA LYS A 70 -8.37 -18.62 -3.52
C LYS A 70 -9.05 -17.34 -3.11
N SER A 71 -8.78 -16.25 -3.82
CA SER A 71 -9.58 -15.04 -3.68
C SER A 71 -11.03 -15.30 -4.13
N LYS A 72 -11.96 -14.68 -3.42
CA LYS A 72 -13.40 -14.63 -3.74
C LYS A 72 -13.72 -13.44 -4.66
N ARG A 73 -12.76 -12.52 -4.83
CA ARG A 73 -12.95 -11.23 -5.51
C ARG A 73 -12.28 -11.17 -6.89
N VAL A 74 -11.07 -11.71 -7.00
CA VAL A 74 -10.21 -11.64 -8.21
C VAL A 74 -9.64 -13.01 -8.57
N ASN A 75 -9.17 -13.19 -9.81
CA ASN A 75 -8.63 -14.48 -10.30
C ASN A 75 -7.18 -14.70 -9.84
N VAL A 76 -6.99 -14.75 -8.52
CA VAL A 76 -5.69 -14.95 -7.88
C VAL A 76 -5.82 -15.95 -6.74
N GLY A 77 -4.75 -16.68 -6.47
CA GLY A 77 -4.64 -17.59 -5.35
C GLY A 77 -3.32 -17.41 -4.60
N PHE A 78 -3.27 -17.98 -3.41
CA PHE A 78 -2.16 -17.85 -2.47
C PHE A 78 -1.83 -19.23 -1.93
N TRP A 79 -0.71 -19.80 -2.40
CA TRP A 79 -0.22 -21.06 -1.86
C TRP A 79 0.40 -20.82 -0.49
N LEU A 80 0.00 -21.60 0.49
CA LEU A 80 0.56 -21.56 1.84
C LEU A 80 0.77 -22.97 2.42
N ASP A 81 1.68 -23.07 3.38
CA ASP A 81 1.86 -24.27 4.17
C ASP A 81 0.84 -24.29 5.32
N PRO A 82 -0.19 -25.16 5.30
CA PRO A 82 -1.23 -25.18 6.33
C PRO A 82 -0.72 -25.70 7.69
N LYS A 83 0.49 -26.26 7.77
CA LYS A 83 1.12 -26.64 9.03
C LYS A 83 1.68 -25.42 9.76
N LEU A 84 2.24 -24.47 9.00
CA LEU A 84 2.85 -23.24 9.54
C LEU A 84 1.85 -22.10 9.68
N TRP A 85 0.96 -21.92 8.69
CA TRP A 85 0.10 -20.76 8.61
C TRP A 85 -1.35 -21.09 8.98
N SER A 86 -1.96 -20.21 9.74
CA SER A 86 -3.41 -20.07 9.89
C SER A 86 -3.92 -18.95 9.00
N PHE A 87 -5.17 -19.02 8.59
CA PHE A 87 -5.84 -17.96 7.86
C PHE A 87 -7.31 -17.87 8.26
N GLY A 88 -7.92 -16.72 8.10
CA GLY A 88 -9.30 -16.47 8.44
C GLY A 88 -9.87 -15.24 7.76
N GLU A 89 -11.14 -14.97 8.05
CA GLU A 89 -11.77 -13.70 7.68
C GLU A 89 -11.18 -12.57 8.53
N PRO A 90 -11.02 -11.35 7.97
CA PRO A 90 -10.42 -10.24 8.69
C PRO A 90 -11.29 -9.84 9.89
N GLN A 91 -10.62 -9.50 11.00
CA GLN A 91 -11.28 -9.07 12.23
C GLN A 91 -11.28 -7.54 12.33
N ASP A 92 -10.12 -6.93 12.05
CA ASP A 92 -9.88 -5.52 12.32
C ASP A 92 -9.69 -4.67 11.06
N ASN A 93 -9.41 -5.29 9.90
CA ASN A 93 -9.19 -4.60 8.63
C ASN A 93 -10.34 -4.90 7.63
N PRO A 94 -11.32 -4.00 7.47
CA PRO A 94 -12.47 -4.23 6.59
C PRO A 94 -12.11 -4.30 5.10
N ASP A 95 -10.96 -3.79 4.69
CA ASP A 95 -10.50 -3.81 3.29
C ASP A 95 -9.84 -5.16 2.95
N ALA A 96 -9.37 -5.89 3.96
CA ALA A 96 -8.77 -7.20 3.77
C ALA A 96 -9.80 -8.23 3.28
N GLU A 97 -9.34 -9.20 2.53
CA GLU A 97 -10.12 -10.40 2.20
C GLU A 97 -9.79 -11.55 3.14
N TYR A 98 -8.52 -11.64 3.53
CA TYR A 98 -8.02 -12.61 4.48
C TYR A 98 -6.96 -12.01 5.38
N GLU A 99 -6.93 -12.52 6.61
CA GLU A 99 -5.79 -12.40 7.52
C GLU A 99 -5.08 -13.74 7.64
N VAL A 100 -3.75 -13.70 7.75
CA VAL A 100 -2.90 -14.88 7.93
C VAL A 100 -1.96 -14.66 9.11
N ALA A 101 -1.61 -15.73 9.81
CA ALA A 101 -0.67 -15.67 10.93
C ALA A 101 0.22 -16.90 10.96
N LEU A 102 1.51 -16.72 11.24
CA LEU A 102 2.43 -17.80 11.55
C LEU A 102 2.08 -18.36 12.93
N LYS A 103 1.81 -19.64 13.01
CA LYS A 103 1.28 -20.27 14.23
C LYS A 103 2.27 -20.21 15.38
N GLY A 104 1.88 -19.57 16.48
CA GLY A 104 2.68 -19.45 17.69
C GLY A 104 3.78 -18.39 17.63
N GLU A 105 3.80 -17.54 16.60
CA GLU A 105 4.84 -16.57 16.32
C GLU A 105 4.26 -15.18 16.04
N ASP A 106 5.08 -14.13 16.17
CA ASP A 106 4.67 -12.73 15.97
C ASP A 106 4.88 -12.26 14.50
N LEU A 107 4.47 -13.09 13.56
CA LEU A 107 4.44 -12.76 12.14
C LEU A 107 3.03 -12.91 11.61
N TYR A 108 2.50 -11.81 11.13
CA TYR A 108 1.14 -11.70 10.61
C TYR A 108 1.15 -11.27 9.15
N GLY A 109 0.02 -11.42 8.49
CA GLY A 109 -0.14 -10.90 7.13
C GLY A 109 -1.59 -10.63 6.80
N VAL A 110 -1.76 -9.86 5.74
CA VAL A 110 -3.07 -9.47 5.20
C VAL A 110 -3.06 -9.60 3.70
N ILE A 111 -4.19 -10.05 3.16
CA ILE A 111 -4.46 -10.13 1.74
C ILE A 111 -5.62 -9.16 1.45
N ILE A 112 -5.32 -8.12 0.68
CA ILE A 112 -6.30 -7.14 0.22
C ILE A 112 -6.46 -7.34 -1.28
N THR A 113 -7.70 -7.45 -1.74
CA THR A 113 -8.02 -7.63 -3.16
C THR A 113 -9.14 -6.70 -3.58
N GLU A 114 -9.00 -6.08 -4.76
CA GLU A 114 -9.96 -5.13 -5.30
C GLU A 114 -10.21 -5.39 -6.78
N LYS A 115 -11.46 -5.28 -7.23
CA LYS A 115 -11.87 -5.49 -8.64
C LYS A 115 -11.56 -4.27 -9.52
N ILE A 116 -10.35 -3.77 -9.42
CA ILE A 116 -9.84 -2.65 -10.21
C ILE A 116 -8.42 -2.96 -10.67
N GLU A 117 -8.14 -2.77 -11.95
CA GLU A 117 -6.79 -2.86 -12.46
C GLU A 117 -6.07 -1.52 -12.26
N VAL A 118 -4.89 -1.57 -11.65
CA VAL A 118 -4.06 -0.39 -11.38
C VAL A 118 -2.64 -0.68 -11.83
N PRO A 119 -1.96 0.23 -12.57
CA PRO A 119 -0.56 0.06 -12.94
C PRO A 119 0.32 -0.16 -11.70
N LEU A 120 1.31 -1.06 -11.78
CA LEU A 120 2.20 -1.39 -10.65
C LEU A 120 2.96 -0.17 -10.11
N GLU A 121 3.32 0.76 -11.00
CA GLU A 121 3.96 2.03 -10.65
C GLU A 121 3.08 2.88 -9.72
N THR A 122 1.77 2.87 -9.96
CA THR A 122 0.76 3.56 -9.17
C THR A 122 0.52 2.87 -7.82
N MET A 123 0.59 1.52 -7.78
CA MET A 123 0.37 0.73 -6.56
C MET A 123 1.31 1.13 -5.41
N LYS A 124 2.57 1.50 -5.70
CA LYS A 124 3.51 1.98 -4.68
C LYS A 124 2.98 3.20 -3.94
N ASN A 125 2.51 4.19 -4.69
CA ASN A 125 2.05 5.45 -4.11
C ASN A 125 0.75 5.24 -3.31
N ILE A 126 -0.16 4.41 -3.82
CA ILE A 126 -1.39 4.01 -3.11
C ILE A 126 -1.02 3.29 -1.81
N ALA A 127 -0.10 2.32 -1.85
CA ALA A 127 0.34 1.58 -0.67
C ALA A 127 0.94 2.51 0.40
N LEU A 128 1.79 3.45 0.00
CA LEU A 128 2.38 4.44 0.92
C LEU A 128 1.32 5.39 1.49
N GLN A 129 0.39 5.86 0.66
CA GLN A 129 -0.68 6.75 1.10
C GLN A 129 -1.58 6.06 2.14
N ASN A 130 -1.95 4.80 1.90
CA ASN A 130 -2.75 4.01 2.84
C ASN A 130 -1.98 3.74 4.13
N ALA A 131 -0.70 3.34 4.04
CA ALA A 131 0.14 3.06 5.20
C ALA A 131 0.35 4.32 6.07
N ARG A 132 0.46 5.51 5.50
CA ARG A 132 0.58 6.79 6.23
C ARG A 132 -0.64 7.15 7.07
N GLN A 133 -1.80 6.61 6.77
CA GLN A 133 -2.99 6.81 7.61
C GLN A 133 -2.86 6.12 8.97
N ILE A 134 -2.08 5.03 9.03
CA ILE A 134 -1.88 4.22 10.24
C ILE A 134 -0.51 4.54 10.87
N ALA A 135 0.52 4.70 10.04
CA ALA A 135 1.90 5.00 10.43
C ALA A 135 2.40 6.24 9.65
N PRO A 136 2.21 7.47 10.16
CA PRO A 136 2.56 8.71 9.44
C PRO A 136 4.04 8.82 9.05
N ASP A 137 4.94 8.15 9.76
CA ASP A 137 6.39 8.10 9.52
C ASP A 137 6.81 6.98 8.55
N VAL A 138 5.84 6.26 7.95
CA VAL A 138 6.14 5.14 7.05
C VAL A 138 7.01 5.58 5.87
N HIS A 139 8.05 4.79 5.60
CA HIS A 139 8.98 5.01 4.49
C HIS A 139 9.41 3.69 3.86
N VAL A 140 9.83 3.77 2.60
CA VAL A 140 10.33 2.62 1.83
C VAL A 140 11.76 2.31 2.25
N VAL A 141 12.00 1.06 2.64
CA VAL A 141 13.35 0.53 2.93
C VAL A 141 13.90 -0.21 1.72
N LYS A 142 13.03 -0.97 1.03
CA LYS A 142 13.39 -1.71 -0.18
C LYS A 142 12.23 -1.72 -1.15
N GLN A 143 12.55 -1.61 -2.44
CA GLN A 143 11.58 -1.76 -3.53
C GLN A 143 12.26 -2.39 -4.74
N GLU A 144 11.58 -3.31 -5.39
CA GLU A 144 12.05 -3.93 -6.63
C GLU A 144 10.91 -4.64 -7.37
N TYR A 145 10.99 -4.72 -8.69
CA TYR A 145 10.16 -5.65 -9.43
C TYR A 145 10.74 -7.06 -9.31
N ARG A 146 9.86 -8.06 -9.19
CA ARG A 146 10.22 -9.49 -9.13
C ARG A 146 9.36 -10.29 -10.09
N MET A 147 9.89 -11.44 -10.52
CA MET A 147 9.11 -12.49 -11.16
C MET A 147 8.77 -13.57 -10.13
N VAL A 148 7.48 -13.80 -9.88
CA VAL A 148 6.99 -14.75 -8.89
C VAL A 148 5.98 -15.68 -9.54
N ASN A 149 6.28 -16.98 -9.63
CA ASN A 149 5.46 -17.95 -10.34
C ASN A 149 5.05 -17.49 -11.75
N GLY A 150 5.97 -16.84 -12.47
CA GLY A 150 5.74 -16.29 -13.80
C GLY A 150 4.98 -14.96 -13.84
N GLN A 151 4.67 -14.36 -12.70
CA GLN A 151 3.97 -13.06 -12.60
C GLN A 151 4.93 -11.95 -12.21
N LYS A 152 4.87 -10.80 -12.91
CA LYS A 152 5.58 -9.59 -12.49
C LYS A 152 4.85 -8.95 -11.31
N VAL A 153 5.54 -8.77 -10.21
CA VAL A 153 5.03 -8.12 -9.00
C VAL A 153 5.93 -6.96 -8.59
N LEU A 154 5.39 -6.01 -7.85
CA LEU A 154 6.16 -5.01 -7.11
C LEU A 154 6.37 -5.53 -5.68
N TYR A 155 7.63 -5.66 -5.25
CA TYR A 155 7.99 -5.92 -3.86
C TYR A 155 8.27 -4.60 -3.15
N LEU A 156 7.64 -4.41 -2.00
CA LEU A 156 7.94 -3.31 -1.09
C LEU A 156 8.28 -3.85 0.30
N GLU A 157 9.30 -3.26 0.91
CA GLU A 157 9.60 -3.37 2.34
C GLU A 157 9.51 -1.96 2.94
N LEU A 158 8.66 -1.81 3.95
CA LEU A 158 8.33 -0.52 4.54
C LEU A 158 8.58 -0.59 6.05
N PHE A 159 9.11 0.51 6.61
CA PHE A 159 9.19 0.69 8.05
C PHE A 159 8.31 1.86 8.48
N GLY A 160 7.70 1.74 9.65
CA GLY A 160 6.88 2.79 10.25
C GLY A 160 6.61 2.52 11.72
N THR A 161 5.96 3.47 12.38
CA THR A 161 5.58 3.38 13.79
C THR A 161 4.07 3.37 13.91
N MET A 162 3.50 2.30 14.46
CA MET A 162 2.07 2.14 14.72
C MET A 162 1.87 1.97 16.23
N ASP A 163 1.09 2.85 16.84
CA ASP A 163 0.80 2.86 18.29
C ASP A 163 2.07 2.78 19.16
N GLY A 164 3.14 3.47 18.75
CA GLY A 164 4.43 3.48 19.45
C GLY A 164 5.33 2.27 19.19
N MET A 165 4.87 1.27 18.45
CA MET A 165 5.66 0.11 18.05
C MET A 165 6.28 0.31 16.68
N LYS A 166 7.56 -0.01 16.54
CA LYS A 166 8.26 -0.01 15.26
C LYS A 166 7.92 -1.27 14.48
N ILE A 167 7.20 -1.13 13.37
CA ILE A 167 6.71 -2.22 12.53
C ILE A 167 7.46 -2.25 11.20
N ALA A 168 7.80 -3.46 10.75
CA ALA A 168 8.28 -3.76 9.41
C ALA A 168 7.16 -4.45 8.62
N TYR A 169 6.94 -3.98 7.40
CA TYR A 169 6.02 -4.56 6.43
C TYR A 169 6.83 -5.06 5.24
N ALA A 170 6.50 -6.24 4.72
CA ALA A 170 7.07 -6.77 3.48
C ALA A 170 5.96 -7.41 2.64
N GLY A 171 5.86 -7.07 1.35
CA GLY A 171 4.75 -7.59 0.57
C GLY A 171 4.92 -7.50 -0.94
N TYR A 172 4.04 -8.23 -1.62
CA TYR A 172 3.84 -8.17 -3.05
C TYR A 172 2.58 -7.40 -3.41
N PHE A 173 2.73 -6.53 -4.37
CA PHE A 173 1.66 -5.79 -5.03
C PHE A 173 1.57 -6.30 -6.46
N PHE A 174 0.39 -6.74 -6.84
CA PHE A 174 0.11 -7.35 -8.14
C PHE A 174 -1.17 -6.78 -8.73
N SER A 175 -1.21 -6.66 -10.06
CA SER A 175 -2.38 -6.19 -10.77
C SER A 175 -2.49 -6.89 -12.12
N ASN A 176 -3.71 -7.25 -12.48
CA ASN A 176 -4.08 -7.75 -13.80
C ASN A 176 -5.53 -7.34 -14.14
N SER A 177 -6.04 -7.80 -15.29
CA SER A 177 -7.40 -7.48 -15.75
C SER A 177 -8.52 -7.96 -14.80
N SER A 178 -8.25 -8.86 -13.85
CA SER A 178 -9.24 -9.28 -12.84
C SER A 178 -9.25 -8.37 -11.61
N GLY A 179 -8.18 -7.60 -11.37
CA GLY A 179 -8.07 -6.67 -10.26
C GLY A 179 -6.67 -6.56 -9.67
N THR A 180 -6.58 -5.93 -8.50
CA THR A 180 -5.36 -5.73 -7.74
C THR A 180 -5.28 -6.64 -6.52
N VAL A 181 -4.06 -6.90 -6.09
CA VAL A 181 -3.72 -7.65 -4.87
C VAL A 181 -2.61 -6.94 -4.12
N GLN A 182 -2.78 -6.83 -2.82
CA GLN A 182 -1.74 -6.50 -1.86
C GLN A 182 -1.61 -7.71 -0.92
N PHE A 183 -0.50 -8.42 -0.99
CA PHE A 183 -0.19 -9.56 -0.12
C PHE A 183 0.98 -9.17 0.77
N ILE A 184 0.69 -8.78 2.00
CA ILE A 184 1.62 -8.09 2.91
C ILE A 184 1.78 -8.93 4.17
N THR A 185 3.02 -9.08 4.63
CA THR A 185 3.35 -9.58 5.97
C THR A 185 3.85 -8.43 6.83
N PHE A 186 3.67 -8.53 8.14
CA PHE A 186 4.18 -7.54 9.09
C PHE A 186 4.56 -8.18 10.43
N THR A 187 5.56 -7.57 11.06
CA THR A 187 6.09 -7.93 12.37
C THR A 187 6.81 -6.73 13.00
N SER A 188 7.24 -6.85 14.24
CA SER A 188 8.13 -5.85 14.85
C SER A 188 9.46 -5.75 14.10
N GLN A 189 10.01 -4.54 13.93
CA GLN A 189 11.26 -4.34 13.16
C GLN A 189 12.43 -5.17 13.68
N ASN A 190 12.53 -5.40 14.99
CA ASN A 190 13.58 -6.23 15.59
C ASN A 190 13.45 -7.73 15.29
N LEU A 191 12.28 -8.20 14.85
CA LEU A 191 12.01 -9.60 14.48
C LEU A 191 12.06 -9.82 12.96
N LEU A 192 12.22 -8.75 12.16
CA LEU A 192 12.19 -8.85 10.71
C LEU A 192 13.17 -9.88 10.15
N GLU A 193 14.42 -9.89 10.62
CA GLU A 193 15.44 -10.82 10.11
C GLU A 193 15.15 -12.26 10.52
N GLU A 194 14.60 -12.49 11.70
CA GLU A 194 14.18 -13.80 12.18
C GLU A 194 13.07 -14.39 11.31
N TYR A 195 12.10 -13.57 10.94
CA TYR A 195 10.94 -14.02 10.15
C TYR A 195 11.07 -13.78 8.65
N ARG A 196 12.19 -13.24 8.16
CA ARG A 196 12.38 -12.89 6.74
C ARG A 196 12.11 -14.08 5.80
N GLU A 197 12.61 -15.26 6.14
CA GLU A 197 12.41 -16.44 5.32
C GLU A 197 10.96 -16.89 5.31
N HIS A 198 10.29 -16.94 6.45
CA HIS A 198 8.86 -17.28 6.56
C HIS A 198 7.98 -16.30 5.79
N SER A 199 8.23 -15.01 5.94
CA SER A 199 7.55 -13.97 5.19
C SER A 199 7.71 -14.18 3.68
N GLN A 200 8.95 -14.36 3.22
CA GLN A 200 9.25 -14.55 1.81
C GLN A 200 8.61 -15.82 1.24
N GLN A 201 8.65 -16.95 1.96
CA GLN A 201 8.02 -18.20 1.55
C GLN A 201 6.50 -18.05 1.42
N LEU A 202 5.87 -17.30 2.34
CA LEU A 202 4.44 -17.06 2.28
C LEU A 202 4.06 -16.22 1.05
N ILE A 203 4.66 -15.03 0.88
CA ILE A 203 4.29 -14.13 -0.22
C ILE A 203 4.64 -14.70 -1.59
N ASN A 204 5.67 -15.57 -1.70
CA ASN A 204 5.97 -16.32 -2.92
C ASN A 204 4.85 -17.30 -3.33
N GLY A 205 3.85 -17.48 -2.47
CA GLY A 205 2.66 -18.27 -2.79
C GLY A 205 1.69 -17.63 -3.76
N LEU A 206 1.85 -16.33 -4.11
CA LEU A 206 0.98 -15.61 -5.03
C LEU A 206 1.00 -16.25 -6.43
N VAL A 207 -0.19 -16.56 -6.97
CA VAL A 207 -0.37 -17.09 -8.34
C VAL A 207 -1.60 -16.49 -9.00
N SER A 208 -1.54 -16.23 -10.30
CA SER A 208 -2.72 -15.94 -11.10
C SER A 208 -3.47 -17.24 -11.40
N LEU A 209 -4.78 -17.20 -11.35
CA LEU A 209 -5.67 -18.31 -11.70
C LEU A 209 -6.23 -18.07 -13.10
N SER A 210 -6.24 -19.10 -13.90
CA SER A 210 -6.86 -19.09 -15.25
C SER A 210 -8.38 -19.21 -15.18
#